data_28a51ca38a9104cc8b27572ef01cb3bc
#
_entry.id   28a51ca38a9104cc8b27572ef01cb3bc
#
_cell.length_a   1.000
_cell.length_b   1.000
_cell.length_c   1.000
_cell.angle_alpha   90.00
_cell.angle_beta   90.00
_cell.angle_gamma   90.00
#
_symmetry.space_group_name_H-M   'P 1'
#
loop_
_entity.id
_entity.type
_entity.pdbx_description
1 polymer ?
#
loop_
_entity_poly.entity_id
_entity_poly.type
_entity_poly.pdbx_seq_one_letter_code
_entity_poly.pdbx_strand_id
1 'polypeptide(L)'
;MNLLFFLTPKQDVLYIYEDFTLRQTLEKWSNQRYATIPVLKRNGEYVGSITEGGMKNLHGLDLEASEDVPISSFPRRRDYKAVTVTTDMPTLLKAAIEQNFVPVVDDRNVFIGMVRRTVLLRELYDKYTTLPTDKRFKGSHPPM
;
A
#
# COMPACT_ATOMS: atom_id res chain seq x y z
N MET A 1 -12.94 -15.78 -4.71
CA MET A 1 -11.97 -15.15 -5.60
C MET A 1 -10.64 -15.01 -4.88
N ASN A 2 -9.56 -15.30 -5.56
CA ASN A 2 -8.24 -15.32 -4.94
C ASN A 2 -7.64 -13.91 -4.92
N LEU A 3 -7.03 -13.54 -3.80
CA LEU A 3 -6.34 -12.27 -3.61
C LEU A 3 -5.30 -12.01 -4.71
N LEU A 4 -4.68 -13.06 -5.23
CA LEU A 4 -3.64 -12.92 -6.26
C LEU A 4 -4.13 -12.27 -7.56
N PHE A 5 -5.44 -12.29 -7.82
CA PHE A 5 -6.00 -11.56 -8.97
C PHE A 5 -5.77 -10.06 -8.88
N PHE A 6 -5.61 -9.55 -7.68
CA PHE A 6 -5.50 -8.11 -7.45
C PHE A 6 -4.09 -7.69 -7.10
N LEU A 7 -3.16 -8.64 -7.05
CA LEU A 7 -1.81 -8.37 -6.58
C LEU A 7 -1.00 -7.55 -7.57
N THR A 8 -0.44 -6.44 -7.08
CA THR A 8 0.66 -5.78 -7.77
C THR A 8 1.93 -6.42 -7.23
N PRO A 9 2.70 -7.15 -8.06
CA PRO A 9 3.86 -7.88 -7.57
C PRO A 9 4.96 -6.93 -7.10
N LYS A 10 5.81 -7.43 -6.22
CA LYS A 10 6.89 -6.65 -5.61
C LYS A 10 7.73 -5.89 -6.63
N GLN A 11 8.02 -6.49 -7.77
CA GLN A 11 8.86 -5.88 -8.80
C GLN A 11 8.25 -4.62 -9.41
N ASP A 12 6.92 -4.47 -9.28
CA ASP A 12 6.20 -3.31 -9.80
C ASP A 12 5.81 -2.32 -8.69
N VAL A 13 6.35 -2.49 -7.49
CA VAL A 13 6.02 -1.68 -6.33
C VAL A 13 7.21 -0.83 -5.95
N LEU A 14 6.95 0.45 -5.64
CA LEU A 14 7.95 1.30 -5.02
C LEU A 14 8.03 0.95 -3.54
N TYR A 15 9.21 0.56 -3.07
CA TYR A 15 9.45 0.30 -1.65
C TYR A 15 10.85 0.78 -1.29
N ILE A 16 11.11 0.89 0.02
CA ILE A 16 12.43 1.22 0.53
C ILE A 16 12.85 0.19 1.55
N TYR A 17 14.15 0.13 1.82
CA TYR A 17 14.69 -0.68 2.90
C TYR A 17 14.79 0.14 4.18
N GLU A 18 14.62 -0.51 5.32
CA GLU A 18 14.65 0.17 6.62
C GLU A 18 16.01 0.83 6.91
N ASP A 19 17.07 0.37 6.28
CA ASP A 19 18.41 0.95 6.43
C ASP A 19 18.69 2.09 5.45
N PHE A 20 17.71 2.43 4.59
CA PHE A 20 17.84 3.64 3.76
C PHE A 20 17.97 4.86 4.65
N THR A 21 18.84 5.77 4.25
CA THR A 21 18.94 7.08 4.92
C THR A 21 17.74 7.94 4.53
N LEU A 22 17.53 8.99 5.28
CA LEU A 22 16.50 9.97 4.95
C LEU A 22 16.72 10.52 3.54
N ARG A 23 17.97 10.83 3.18
CA ARG A 23 18.30 11.33 1.84
C ARG A 23 17.89 10.35 0.76
N GLN A 24 18.26 9.07 0.90
CA GLN A 24 17.93 8.03 -0.08
C GLN A 24 16.42 7.88 -0.23
N THR A 25 15.71 7.95 0.88
CA THR A 25 14.25 7.84 0.89
C THR A 25 13.62 9.00 0.15
N LEU A 26 14.05 10.21 0.43
CA LEU A 26 13.51 11.40 -0.21
C LEU A 26 13.82 11.42 -1.71
N GLU A 27 15.01 11.02 -2.10
CA GLU A 27 15.38 10.91 -3.51
C GLU A 27 14.50 9.92 -4.26
N LYS A 28 14.29 8.77 -3.66
CA LYS A 28 13.45 7.74 -4.28
C LYS A 28 12.01 8.19 -4.37
N TRP A 29 11.53 8.95 -3.39
CA TRP A 29 10.15 9.40 -3.32
C TRP A 29 9.86 10.61 -4.19
N SER A 30 10.83 11.49 -4.40
CA SER A 30 10.62 12.77 -5.08
C SER A 30 10.07 12.63 -6.50
N ASN A 31 10.34 11.51 -7.15
CA ASN A 31 9.89 11.23 -8.51
C ASN A 31 8.60 10.41 -8.56
N GLN A 32 7.97 10.16 -7.41
CA GLN A 32 6.82 9.29 -7.31
C GLN A 32 5.70 10.01 -6.58
N ARG A 33 4.46 9.68 -6.96
CA ARG A 33 3.27 10.34 -6.38
C ARG A 33 2.51 9.43 -5.42
N TYR A 34 3.23 8.59 -4.70
CA TYR A 34 2.59 7.71 -3.75
C TYR A 34 2.56 8.35 -2.37
N ALA A 35 1.39 8.31 -1.73
CA ALA A 35 1.23 8.86 -0.38
C ALA A 35 1.87 7.99 0.69
N THR A 36 2.00 6.71 0.41
CA THR A 36 2.53 5.72 1.37
C THR A 36 3.30 4.66 0.61
N ILE A 37 4.44 4.25 1.14
CA ILE A 37 5.24 3.19 0.55
C ILE A 37 5.64 2.16 1.61
N PRO A 38 5.80 0.89 1.22
CA PRO A 38 6.26 -0.14 2.15
C PRO A 38 7.74 -0.02 2.47
N VAL A 39 8.07 -0.46 3.68
CA VAL A 39 9.44 -0.52 4.19
C VAL A 39 9.78 -1.97 4.46
N LEU A 40 10.90 -2.42 3.93
CA LEU A 40 11.33 -3.80 4.01
C LEU A 40 12.71 -3.92 4.66
N LYS A 41 13.00 -5.09 5.20
CA LYS A 41 14.36 -5.48 5.54
C LYS A 41 15.09 -5.97 4.29
N ARG A 42 16.40 -6.01 4.35
CA ARG A 42 17.22 -6.51 3.23
C ARG A 42 16.93 -7.96 2.86
N ASN A 43 16.43 -8.75 3.81
CA ASN A 43 16.01 -10.13 3.53
C ASN A 43 14.61 -10.21 2.90
N GLY A 44 13.96 -9.09 2.69
CA GLY A 44 12.64 -9.04 2.06
C GLY A 44 11.46 -8.99 3.01
N GLU A 45 11.69 -9.14 4.31
CA GLU A 45 10.59 -9.08 5.26
C GLU A 45 9.93 -7.71 5.30
N TYR A 46 8.61 -7.71 5.40
CA TYR A 46 7.84 -6.48 5.56
C TYR A 46 8.00 -5.96 6.98
N VAL A 47 8.38 -4.69 7.09
CA VAL A 47 8.57 -4.03 8.39
C VAL A 47 7.39 -3.13 8.71
N GLY A 48 6.93 -2.39 7.73
CA GLY A 48 5.89 -1.40 7.95
C GLY A 48 5.76 -0.50 6.74
N SER A 49 5.22 0.68 6.96
CA SER A 49 4.99 1.64 5.89
C SER A 49 5.36 3.04 6.34
N ILE A 50 5.64 3.89 5.37
CA ILE A 50 5.98 5.27 5.66
C ILE A 50 5.09 6.16 4.78
N THR A 51 4.53 7.20 5.37
CA THR A 51 3.66 8.13 4.67
C THR A 51 4.38 9.41 4.35
N GLU A 52 3.92 10.09 3.30
CA GLU A 52 4.42 11.43 2.98
C GLU A 52 4.19 12.38 4.16
N GLY A 53 3.00 12.30 4.78
CA GLY A 53 2.70 13.10 5.96
C GLY A 53 3.62 12.80 7.12
N GLY A 54 3.98 11.53 7.31
CA GLY A 54 4.94 11.13 8.33
C GLY A 54 6.32 11.71 8.07
N MET A 55 6.75 11.72 6.81
CA MET A 55 8.03 12.34 6.45
C MET A 55 8.02 13.85 6.68
N LYS A 56 6.91 14.51 6.37
CA LYS A 56 6.78 15.94 6.59
C LYS A 56 6.73 16.32 8.06
N ASN A 57 6.31 15.41 8.90
CA ASN A 57 6.26 15.64 10.36
C ASN A 57 7.62 15.55 11.03
N LEU A 58 8.67 15.36 10.27
CA LEU A 58 10.03 15.48 10.76
C LEU A 58 10.44 16.96 10.88
N HIS A 59 9.46 17.85 10.90
CA HIS A 59 9.68 19.27 11.17
C HIS A 59 10.34 19.47 12.52
N GLY A 60 11.28 20.36 12.59
CA GLY A 60 12.03 20.56 13.81
C GLY A 60 13.29 19.71 13.88
N LEU A 61 13.44 18.75 12.98
CA LEU A 61 14.71 18.10 12.80
C LEU A 61 15.53 18.91 11.81
N ASP A 62 16.80 18.97 12.06
CA ASP A 62 17.73 19.53 11.07
C ASP A 62 17.85 18.50 9.94
N LEU A 63 17.18 18.78 8.82
CA LEU A 63 17.15 17.84 7.70
C LEU A 63 18.55 17.60 7.13
N GLU A 64 19.41 18.62 7.12
CA GLU A 64 20.77 18.46 6.64
C GLU A 64 21.58 17.54 7.56
N ALA A 65 21.45 17.74 8.87
CA ALA A 65 22.13 16.90 9.84
C ALA A 65 21.56 15.49 9.87
N SER A 66 20.30 15.33 9.47
CA SER A 66 19.60 14.04 9.53
C SER A 66 19.67 13.24 8.23
N GLU A 67 20.21 13.82 7.16
CA GLU A 67 20.21 13.18 5.84
C GLU A 67 20.83 11.78 5.81
N ASP A 68 21.84 11.54 6.63
CA ASP A 68 22.54 10.26 6.67
C ASP A 68 22.04 9.34 7.77
N VAL A 69 20.97 9.70 8.45
CA VAL A 69 20.37 8.89 9.51
C VAL A 69 19.43 7.85 8.89
N PRO A 70 19.52 6.58 9.32
CA PRO A 70 18.62 5.56 8.77
C PRO A 70 17.16 5.86 9.06
N ILE A 71 16.32 5.51 8.12
CA ILE A 71 14.87 5.69 8.23
C ILE A 71 14.30 4.94 9.45
N SER A 72 14.92 3.81 9.80
CA SER A 72 14.52 3.02 10.97
C SER A 72 14.64 3.77 12.29
N SER A 73 15.43 4.85 12.33
CA SER A 73 15.61 5.68 13.52
C SER A 73 14.49 6.69 13.71
N PHE A 74 13.65 6.88 12.71
CA PHE A 74 12.55 7.83 12.81
C PHE A 74 11.26 7.12 13.22
N PRO A 75 10.45 7.75 14.09
CA PRO A 75 9.18 7.15 14.47
C PRO A 75 8.20 7.12 13.31
N ARG A 76 7.52 5.98 13.16
CA ARG A 76 6.42 5.84 12.22
C ARG A 76 5.12 5.95 13.03
N ARG A 77 4.18 6.69 12.48
CA ARG A 77 2.91 6.88 13.17
C ARG A 77 2.04 5.64 13.16
N ARG A 78 1.98 4.99 12.01
CA ARG A 78 1.10 3.85 11.84
C ARG A 78 1.57 3.05 10.63
N ASP A 79 1.91 1.81 10.89
CA ASP A 79 2.27 0.89 9.83
C ASP A 79 1.02 0.23 9.26
N TYR A 80 0.97 0.05 7.96
CA TYR A 80 -0.09 -0.71 7.34
C TYR A 80 0.07 -2.18 7.68
N LYS A 81 -1.05 -2.80 8.02
CA LYS A 81 -1.07 -4.23 8.35
C LYS A 81 -1.04 -5.05 7.08
N ALA A 82 -0.23 -6.09 7.08
CA ALA A 82 -0.11 -7.03 5.98
C ALA A 82 -1.10 -8.17 6.11
N VAL A 83 -1.41 -8.79 4.98
CA VAL A 83 -2.20 -10.01 4.91
C VAL A 83 -1.41 -11.07 4.15
N THR A 84 -1.87 -12.32 4.23
CA THR A 84 -1.27 -13.42 3.47
C THR A 84 -2.14 -13.74 2.25
N VAL A 85 -1.61 -14.58 1.35
CA VAL A 85 -2.33 -14.96 0.13
C VAL A 85 -3.61 -15.74 0.41
N THR A 86 -3.72 -16.32 1.60
CA THR A 86 -4.91 -17.09 2.01
C THR A 86 -5.98 -16.24 2.68
N THR A 87 -5.75 -14.95 2.83
CA THR A 87 -6.71 -14.04 3.44
C THR A 87 -7.99 -13.99 2.60
N ASP A 88 -9.15 -14.08 3.28
CA ASP A 88 -10.42 -14.03 2.58
C ASP A 88 -10.78 -12.61 2.11
N MET A 89 -11.73 -12.54 1.18
CA MET A 89 -12.10 -11.26 0.59
C MET A 89 -12.68 -10.26 1.59
N PRO A 90 -13.56 -10.66 2.52
CA PRO A 90 -14.05 -9.70 3.50
C PRO A 90 -12.94 -9.06 4.33
N THR A 91 -11.96 -9.83 4.74
CA THR A 91 -10.82 -9.33 5.51
C THR A 91 -9.98 -8.38 4.67
N LEU A 92 -9.73 -8.74 3.42
CA LEU A 92 -8.98 -7.90 2.49
C LEU A 92 -9.70 -6.57 2.25
N LEU A 93 -10.99 -6.62 1.99
CA LEU A 93 -11.78 -5.41 1.73
C LEU A 93 -11.80 -4.50 2.95
N LYS A 94 -11.93 -5.07 4.14
CA LYS A 94 -11.90 -4.28 5.37
C LYS A 94 -10.58 -3.56 5.54
N ALA A 95 -9.48 -4.24 5.27
CA ALA A 95 -8.15 -3.63 5.33
C ALA A 95 -8.04 -2.47 4.32
N ALA A 96 -8.57 -2.66 3.12
CA ALA A 96 -8.51 -1.64 2.07
C ALA A 96 -9.38 -0.42 2.37
N ILE A 97 -10.37 -0.55 3.25
CA ILE A 97 -11.14 0.62 3.71
C ILE A 97 -10.25 1.56 4.51
N GLU A 98 -9.35 1.00 5.30
CA GLU A 98 -8.51 1.78 6.21
C GLU A 98 -7.14 2.13 5.65
N GLN A 99 -6.69 1.41 4.62
CA GLN A 99 -5.35 1.54 4.05
C GLN A 99 -5.43 1.77 2.55
N ASN A 100 -4.58 2.63 2.01
CA ASN A 100 -4.53 2.89 0.57
C ASN A 100 -4.08 1.66 -0.21
N PHE A 101 -3.32 0.80 0.43
CA PHE A 101 -2.94 -0.50 -0.11
C PHE A 101 -2.83 -1.48 1.03
N VAL A 102 -2.88 -2.76 0.69
CA VAL A 102 -2.74 -3.83 1.67
C VAL A 102 -1.49 -4.63 1.29
N PRO A 103 -0.43 -4.57 2.12
CA PRO A 103 0.76 -5.38 1.85
C PRO A 103 0.43 -6.85 1.93
N VAL A 104 1.03 -7.65 1.05
CA VAL A 104 0.83 -9.09 1.03
C VAL A 104 2.17 -9.76 1.29
N VAL A 105 2.17 -10.68 2.24
CA VAL A 105 3.38 -11.39 2.66
C VAL A 105 3.14 -12.90 2.59
N ASP A 106 4.25 -13.63 2.55
CA ASP A 106 4.19 -15.09 2.65
C ASP A 106 4.22 -15.53 4.12
N ASP A 107 4.33 -16.82 4.38
CA ASP A 107 4.34 -17.39 5.72
C ASP A 107 5.57 -17.02 6.55
N ARG A 108 6.58 -16.44 5.92
CA ARG A 108 7.80 -15.95 6.58
C ARG A 108 7.82 -14.44 6.72
N ASN A 109 6.69 -13.80 6.48
CA ASN A 109 6.57 -12.35 6.48
C ASN A 109 7.36 -11.66 5.35
N VAL A 110 7.73 -12.40 4.31
CA VAL A 110 8.41 -11.82 3.16
C VAL A 110 7.39 -11.13 2.26
N PHE A 111 7.67 -9.89 1.92
CA PHE A 111 6.79 -9.08 1.08
C PHE A 111 6.79 -9.61 -0.34
N ILE A 112 5.63 -9.94 -0.86
CA ILE A 112 5.48 -10.44 -2.23
C ILE A 112 4.78 -9.42 -3.14
N GLY A 113 4.16 -8.42 -2.59
CA GLY A 113 3.46 -7.40 -3.35
C GLY A 113 2.42 -6.71 -2.51
N MET A 114 1.50 -6.04 -3.17
CA MET A 114 0.43 -5.32 -2.49
C MET A 114 -0.86 -5.39 -3.29
N VAL A 115 -1.97 -5.20 -2.60
CA VAL A 115 -3.26 -4.99 -3.25
C VAL A 115 -3.62 -3.52 -3.05
N ARG A 116 -3.74 -2.78 -4.15
CA ARG A 116 -4.09 -1.36 -4.08
C ARG A 116 -5.60 -1.21 -3.93
N ARG A 117 -6.01 -0.27 -3.09
CA ARG A 117 -7.43 0.04 -2.92
C ARG A 117 -8.11 0.35 -4.25
N THR A 118 -7.44 1.11 -5.11
CA THR A 118 -8.00 1.48 -6.39
C THR A 118 -8.25 0.29 -7.31
N VAL A 119 -7.40 -0.73 -7.23
CA VAL A 119 -7.58 -1.96 -8.01
C VAL A 119 -8.81 -2.72 -7.54
N LEU A 120 -9.01 -2.83 -6.23
CA LEU A 120 -10.19 -3.47 -5.67
C LEU A 120 -11.47 -2.72 -6.04
N LEU A 121 -11.44 -1.40 -5.92
CA LEU A 121 -12.60 -0.57 -6.27
C LEU A 121 -12.95 -0.69 -7.75
N ARG A 122 -11.94 -0.74 -8.62
CA ARG A 122 -12.17 -0.89 -10.05
C ARG A 122 -12.83 -2.23 -10.36
N GLU A 123 -12.34 -3.30 -9.73
CA GLU A 123 -12.92 -4.63 -9.92
C GLU A 123 -14.37 -4.68 -9.45
N LEU A 124 -14.64 -4.11 -8.29
CA LEU A 124 -16.01 -4.05 -7.77
C LEU A 124 -16.91 -3.21 -8.67
N TYR A 125 -16.40 -2.11 -9.14
CA TYR A 125 -17.13 -1.25 -10.08
C TYR A 125 -17.47 -2.01 -11.35
N ASP A 126 -16.49 -2.69 -11.94
CA ASP A 126 -16.69 -3.43 -13.18
C ASP A 126 -17.73 -4.55 -13.00
N LYS A 127 -17.63 -5.28 -11.88
CA LYS A 127 -18.61 -6.32 -11.58
C LYS A 127 -20.00 -5.77 -11.39
N TYR A 128 -20.11 -4.68 -10.66
CA TYR A 128 -21.40 -4.06 -10.40
C TYR A 128 -22.06 -3.59 -11.69
N THR A 129 -21.30 -3.01 -12.59
CA THR A 129 -21.83 -2.45 -13.82
C THR A 129 -22.08 -3.47 -14.91
N THR A 130 -21.52 -4.70 -14.78
CA THR A 130 -21.71 -5.75 -15.80
C THR A 130 -22.68 -6.85 -15.35
N LEU A 131 -23.19 -6.78 -14.14
CA LEU A 131 -24.16 -7.76 -13.67
C LEU A 131 -25.48 -7.62 -14.44
N PRO A 132 -26.20 -8.73 -14.66
CA PRO A 132 -27.52 -8.66 -15.32
C PRO A 132 -28.46 -7.70 -14.63
N THR A 133 -28.36 -7.55 -13.31
CA THR A 133 -29.18 -6.61 -12.56
C THR A 133 -28.98 -5.17 -12.98
N ASP A 134 -27.84 -4.84 -13.55
CA ASP A 134 -27.57 -3.49 -14.03
C ASP A 134 -28.49 -3.08 -15.16
N LYS A 135 -28.88 -4.04 -15.96
CA LYS A 135 -29.83 -3.81 -17.03
C LYS A 135 -31.18 -3.34 -16.48
N ARG A 136 -31.57 -3.88 -15.34
CA ARG A 136 -32.80 -3.45 -14.69
C ARG A 136 -32.69 -2.02 -14.17
N PHE A 137 -31.54 -1.68 -13.60
CA PHE A 137 -31.32 -0.32 -13.14
C PHE A 137 -31.32 0.67 -14.30
N LYS A 138 -30.67 0.31 -15.39
CA LYS A 138 -30.63 1.16 -16.57
C LYS A 138 -32.00 1.39 -17.16
N GLY A 139 -32.83 0.36 -17.08
CA GLY A 139 -34.20 0.49 -17.57
C GLY A 139 -35.10 1.31 -16.67
N SER A 140 -34.79 1.40 -15.41
CA SER A 140 -35.57 2.12 -14.45
C SER A 140 -35.05 3.48 -14.13
N HIS A 141 -33.82 3.96 -14.36
CA HIS A 141 -32.97 4.80 -13.82
C HIS A 141 -32.38 5.73 -13.76
N PRO A 142 -32.39 5.26 -13.10
CA PRO A 142 -31.82 5.56 -12.85
C PRO A 142 -31.18 5.82 -12.80
N PRO A 143 -31.44 5.98 -12.75
CA PRO A 143 -30.86 6.04 -12.82
C PRO A 143 -30.25 6.35 -12.54
N MET A 144 -30.27 6.55 -12.27
CA MET A 144 -29.71 6.77 -12.23
C MET A 144 -29.50 7.28 -12.63
#